data_e72eb1144e9634697c578a06bee73fcf
#
_entry.id   e72eb1144e9634697c578a06bee73fcf
#
_cell.length_a   1.000
_cell.length_b   1.000
_cell.length_c   1.000
_cell.angle_alpha   90.00
_cell.angle_beta   90.00
_cell.angle_gamma   90.00
#
_symmetry.space_group_name_H-M   'P 1'
#
loop_
_entity.id
_entity.type
_entity.pdbx_description
1 polymer ?
#
loop_
_entity_poly.entity_id
_entity_poly.type
_entity_poly.pdbx_seq_one_letter_code
_entity_poly.pdbx_strand_id
1 'polypeptide(L)'
;MDYQEHHRTACLNQQKGYMDPATNLFVMTEWFLRSRGKCCGNGCRHCPFGRSITGGFSEAVQLYNVDTTTANWETYTALFWSGGKDSYLAYLALVDQGHNIVLVTTFSNGMVGHQEIPVETIVRQAKALNTPLVLIPLSSNTRYEVTVIEALQKYGLTS
;
A
#
# COMPACT_ATOMS: atom_id res chain seq x y z
N MET A 1 26.12 -15.88 -11.09
CA MET A 1 24.86 -16.41 -11.68
C MET A 1 23.77 -15.37 -11.44
N ASP A 2 23.05 -15.02 -12.49
CA ASP A 2 21.95 -14.07 -12.43
C ASP A 2 20.71 -14.76 -11.80
N TYR A 3 19.89 -14.04 -11.05
CA TYR A 3 18.64 -14.56 -10.47
C TYR A 3 17.69 -15.11 -11.55
N GLN A 4 17.78 -14.64 -12.78
CA GLN A 4 16.97 -15.12 -13.90
C GLN A 4 17.32 -16.59 -14.26
N GLU A 5 18.57 -16.97 -14.18
CA GLU A 5 19.00 -18.36 -14.43
C GLU A 5 18.53 -19.30 -13.32
N HIS A 6 18.60 -18.86 -12.05
CA HIS A 6 18.04 -19.60 -10.92
C HIS A 6 16.52 -19.78 -11.05
N HIS A 7 15.80 -18.71 -11.44
CA HIS A 7 14.37 -18.78 -11.71
C HIS A 7 14.04 -19.77 -12.83
N ARG A 8 14.76 -19.68 -13.96
CA ARG A 8 14.55 -20.57 -15.11
C ARG A 8 14.75 -22.03 -14.74
N THR A 9 15.84 -22.33 -14.05
CA THR A 9 16.17 -23.69 -13.59
C THR A 9 15.11 -24.19 -12.60
N ALA A 10 14.69 -23.38 -11.65
CA ALA A 10 13.66 -23.74 -10.69
C ALA A 10 12.29 -23.98 -11.35
N CYS A 11 11.94 -23.21 -12.40
CA CYS A 11 10.72 -23.44 -13.17
C CYS A 11 10.77 -24.76 -13.94
N LEU A 12 11.89 -25.08 -14.60
CA LEU A 12 12.08 -26.33 -15.32
C LEU A 12 11.97 -27.54 -14.39
N ASN A 13 12.48 -27.42 -13.18
CA ASN A 13 12.41 -28.45 -12.16
C ASN A 13 11.10 -28.44 -11.34
N GLN A 14 10.11 -27.66 -11.73
CA GLN A 14 8.81 -27.52 -11.08
C GLN A 14 8.93 -27.19 -9.58
N GLN A 15 9.94 -26.43 -9.21
CA GLN A 15 10.15 -25.98 -7.84
C GLN A 15 9.28 -24.77 -7.51
N LYS A 16 8.79 -24.71 -6.28
CA LYS A 16 7.94 -23.60 -5.81
C LYS A 16 8.68 -22.26 -5.78
N GLY A 17 10.00 -22.28 -5.62
CA GLY A 17 10.83 -21.10 -5.53
C GLY A 17 12.31 -21.42 -5.53
N TYR A 18 13.12 -20.39 -5.44
CA TYR A 18 14.57 -20.45 -5.35
C TYR A 18 15.10 -19.42 -4.36
N MET A 19 16.34 -19.61 -3.91
CA MET A 19 17.03 -18.58 -3.11
C MET A 19 17.67 -17.57 -4.05
N ASP A 20 17.31 -16.29 -3.93
CA ASP A 20 17.92 -15.22 -4.69
C ASP A 20 19.38 -15.05 -4.29
N PRO A 21 20.36 -15.21 -5.20
CA PRO A 21 21.78 -15.14 -4.86
C PRO A 21 22.25 -13.76 -4.39
N ALA A 22 21.50 -12.69 -4.72
CA ALA A 22 21.86 -11.34 -4.33
C ALA A 22 21.35 -10.96 -2.92
N THR A 23 20.17 -11.46 -2.54
CA THR A 23 19.49 -11.05 -1.30
C THR A 23 19.37 -12.17 -0.29
N ASN A 24 19.65 -13.40 -0.69
CA ASN A 24 19.45 -14.63 0.10
C ASN A 24 18.00 -14.81 0.59
N LEU A 25 17.04 -14.24 -0.13
CA LEU A 25 15.61 -14.39 0.15
C LEU A 25 14.98 -15.45 -0.76
N PHE A 26 13.96 -16.15 -0.24
CA PHE A 26 13.20 -17.11 -1.01
C PHE A 26 12.25 -16.40 -1.98
N VAL A 27 12.38 -16.69 -3.27
CA VAL A 27 11.57 -16.08 -4.35
C VAL A 27 10.74 -17.16 -5.03
N MET A 28 9.41 -16.95 -5.10
CA MET A 28 8.49 -17.88 -5.75
C MET A 28 8.68 -17.86 -7.27
N THR A 29 8.62 -19.04 -7.89
CA THR A 29 8.71 -19.20 -9.34
C THR A 29 7.40 -18.81 -10.04
N GLU A 30 7.51 -18.39 -11.30
CA GLU A 30 6.34 -18.19 -12.17
C GLU A 30 5.50 -19.46 -12.30
N TRP A 31 6.14 -20.62 -12.41
CA TRP A 31 5.48 -21.93 -12.46
C TRP A 31 4.56 -22.15 -11.26
N PHE A 32 5.05 -21.93 -10.04
CA PHE A 32 4.26 -22.06 -8.81
C PHE A 32 3.15 -21.02 -8.73
N LEU A 33 3.45 -19.76 -9.06
CA LEU A 33 2.45 -18.70 -9.03
C LEU A 33 1.31 -18.95 -10.03
N ARG A 34 1.63 -19.49 -11.21
CA ARG A 34 0.65 -19.88 -12.24
C ARG A 34 -0.29 -21.00 -11.76
N SER A 35 0.23 -21.98 -11.00
CA SER A 35 -0.58 -23.08 -10.45
C SER A 35 -1.65 -22.61 -9.44
N ARG A 36 -1.50 -21.39 -8.87
CA ARG A 36 -2.49 -20.79 -7.97
C ARG A 36 -3.73 -20.23 -8.68
N GLY A 37 -3.70 -20.12 -10.01
CA GLY A 37 -4.82 -19.71 -10.85
C GLY A 37 -5.22 -18.23 -10.80
N LYS A 38 -4.68 -17.46 -9.84
CA LYS A 38 -4.99 -16.02 -9.67
C LYS A 38 -3.83 -15.24 -9.08
N CYS A 39 -3.75 -13.96 -9.43
CA CYS A 39 -2.81 -13.03 -8.78
C CYS A 39 -3.23 -12.76 -7.34
N CYS A 40 -2.28 -12.83 -6.39
CA CYS A 40 -2.53 -12.50 -5.00
C CYS A 40 -2.36 -11.00 -4.66
N GLY A 41 -1.90 -10.18 -5.63
CA GLY A 41 -1.65 -8.76 -5.42
C GLY A 41 -0.34 -8.42 -4.68
N ASN A 42 0.45 -9.41 -4.27
CA ASN A 42 1.62 -9.21 -3.40
C ASN A 42 2.92 -8.81 -4.13
N GLY A 43 2.84 -8.37 -5.39
CA GLY A 43 4.02 -7.90 -6.11
C GLY A 43 5.11 -8.93 -6.35
N CYS A 44 4.74 -10.18 -6.51
CA CYS A 44 5.70 -11.25 -6.76
C CYS A 44 6.56 -10.92 -7.98
N ARG A 45 7.90 -11.06 -7.86
CA ARG A 45 8.86 -10.74 -8.93
C ARG A 45 8.53 -11.44 -10.25
N HIS A 46 8.05 -12.66 -10.20
CA HIS A 46 7.72 -13.49 -11.36
C HIS A 46 6.21 -13.75 -11.50
N CYS A 47 5.39 -12.70 -11.31
CA CYS A 47 3.94 -12.83 -11.41
C CYS A 47 3.49 -13.12 -12.85
N PRO A 48 2.84 -14.28 -13.13
CA PRO A 48 2.43 -14.65 -14.49
C PRO A 48 1.14 -13.95 -14.95
N PHE A 49 0.49 -13.19 -14.07
CA PHE A 49 -0.81 -12.59 -14.33
C PHE A 49 -0.73 -11.12 -14.77
N GLY A 50 0.46 -10.66 -15.20
CA GLY A 50 0.64 -9.32 -15.75
C GLY A 50 0.47 -8.17 -14.77
N ARG A 51 0.24 -8.45 -13.48
CA ARG A 51 0.35 -7.44 -12.42
C ARG A 51 1.81 -7.31 -11.99
N SER A 52 2.64 -6.93 -12.93
CA SER A 52 3.82 -6.13 -12.61
C SER A 52 3.28 -4.92 -11.87
N ILE A 53 3.73 -4.68 -10.65
CA ILE A 53 3.39 -3.46 -9.89
C ILE A 53 4.17 -2.29 -10.51
N THR A 54 4.10 -2.13 -11.81
CA THR A 54 4.45 -0.94 -12.56
C THR A 54 3.19 -0.14 -12.91
N GLY A 55 2.05 -0.55 -12.36
CA GLY A 55 0.76 0.10 -12.48
C GLY A 55 0.62 1.24 -11.47
N GLY A 56 1.33 2.33 -11.72
CA GLY A 56 0.78 3.66 -11.55
C GLY A 56 0.37 4.14 -10.17
N PHE A 57 0.91 3.62 -9.06
CA PHE A 57 0.90 4.44 -7.84
C PHE A 57 2.05 5.43 -7.96
N SER A 58 1.70 6.69 -8.19
CA SER A 58 2.64 7.79 -8.15
C SER A 58 3.49 7.69 -6.88
N GLU A 59 4.80 7.89 -6.99
CA GLU A 59 5.69 8.05 -5.83
C GLU A 59 5.36 9.31 -5.00
N ALA A 60 4.37 10.07 -5.43
CA ALA A 60 3.87 11.26 -4.76
C ALA A 60 2.70 10.92 -3.82
N VAL A 61 2.55 11.71 -2.77
CA VAL A 61 1.38 11.67 -1.88
C VAL A 61 0.10 11.92 -2.71
N GLN A 62 -0.90 11.07 -2.54
CA GLN A 62 -2.16 11.12 -3.28
C GLN A 62 -3.32 11.46 -2.36
N LEU A 63 -4.23 12.29 -2.85
CA LEU A 63 -5.44 12.71 -2.14
C LEU A 63 -6.68 12.16 -2.86
N TYR A 64 -7.62 11.66 -2.09
CA TYR A 64 -8.90 11.15 -2.58
C TYR A 64 -10.06 11.76 -1.78
N ASN A 65 -11.22 11.89 -2.43
CA ASN A 65 -12.47 12.41 -1.84
C ASN A 65 -12.34 13.80 -1.19
N VAL A 66 -11.49 14.65 -1.74
CA VAL A 66 -11.31 15.99 -1.21
C VAL A 66 -11.21 16.99 -2.35
N ASP A 67 -11.88 18.11 -2.18
CA ASP A 67 -11.62 19.32 -2.96
C ASP A 67 -10.47 20.09 -2.31
N THR A 68 -9.29 19.97 -2.88
CA THR A 68 -8.07 20.57 -2.35
C THR A 68 -8.09 22.10 -2.39
N THR A 69 -9.00 22.70 -3.16
CA THR A 69 -9.12 24.14 -3.30
C THR A 69 -9.90 24.80 -2.16
N THR A 70 -10.75 24.04 -1.50
CA THR A 70 -11.66 24.53 -0.45
C THR A 70 -11.41 23.90 0.92
N ALA A 71 -10.62 22.82 1.01
CA ALA A 71 -10.37 22.12 2.26
C ALA A 71 -9.52 22.96 3.22
N ASN A 72 -10.08 23.28 4.38
CA ASN A 72 -9.32 23.81 5.50
C ASN A 72 -8.80 22.63 6.37
N TRP A 73 -7.61 22.17 6.10
CA TRP A 73 -7.03 20.99 6.73
C TRP A 73 -6.80 21.14 8.24
N GLU A 74 -6.65 22.36 8.76
CA GLU A 74 -6.48 22.63 10.19
C GLU A 74 -7.70 22.20 11.02
N THR A 75 -8.86 22.05 10.39
CA THR A 75 -10.10 21.59 11.05
C THR A 75 -10.26 20.06 11.05
N TYR A 76 -9.33 19.33 10.42
CA TYR A 76 -9.42 17.88 10.31
C TYR A 76 -8.59 17.17 11.39
N THR A 77 -9.15 16.07 11.87
CA THR A 77 -8.44 15.09 12.71
C THR A 77 -7.89 13.97 11.83
N ALA A 78 -6.57 13.82 11.83
CA ALA A 78 -5.92 12.75 11.08
C ALA A 78 -6.09 11.40 11.78
N LEU A 79 -6.71 10.44 11.11
CA LEU A 79 -6.87 9.07 11.58
C LEU A 79 -6.02 8.13 10.72
N PHE A 80 -5.03 7.47 11.32
CA PHE A 80 -4.28 6.41 10.63
C PHE A 80 -5.20 5.23 10.35
N TRP A 81 -5.36 4.93 9.06
CA TRP A 81 -6.33 3.97 8.54
C TRP A 81 -5.65 2.73 7.97
N SER A 82 -5.86 1.60 8.63
CA SER A 82 -5.35 0.29 8.17
C SER A 82 -6.37 -0.50 7.35
N GLY A 83 -7.62 -0.05 7.29
CA GLY A 83 -8.72 -0.77 6.68
C GLY A 83 -9.30 -1.91 7.52
N GLY A 84 -8.79 -2.12 8.74
CA GLY A 84 -9.23 -3.15 9.67
C GLY A 84 -10.31 -2.66 10.66
N LYS A 85 -10.83 -3.59 11.47
CA LYS A 85 -11.90 -3.34 12.43
C LYS A 85 -11.55 -2.27 13.46
N ASP A 86 -10.30 -2.24 13.93
CA ASP A 86 -9.89 -1.34 15.00
C ASP A 86 -9.82 0.12 14.52
N SER A 87 -9.30 0.35 13.31
CA SER A 87 -9.34 1.67 12.68
C SER A 87 -10.78 2.12 12.39
N TYR A 88 -11.68 1.19 12.04
CA TYR A 88 -13.09 1.50 11.83
C TYR A 88 -13.80 1.88 13.14
N LEU A 89 -13.53 1.18 14.25
CA LEU A 89 -14.07 1.55 15.56
C LEU A 89 -13.57 2.93 16.02
N ALA A 90 -12.29 3.24 15.81
CA ALA A 90 -11.73 4.56 16.09
C ALA A 90 -12.41 5.64 15.22
N TYR A 91 -12.66 5.36 13.95
CA TYR A 91 -13.41 6.25 13.05
C TYR A 91 -14.81 6.56 13.60
N LEU A 92 -15.57 5.54 13.99
CA LEU A 92 -16.92 5.73 14.53
C LEU A 92 -16.90 6.58 15.83
N ALA A 93 -15.93 6.35 16.71
CA ALA A 93 -15.79 7.11 17.93
C ALA A 93 -15.49 8.61 17.66
N LEU A 94 -14.66 8.90 16.67
CA LEU A 94 -14.35 10.29 16.28
C LEU A 94 -15.55 10.96 15.58
N VAL A 95 -16.30 10.23 14.76
CA VAL A 95 -17.55 10.73 14.15
C VAL A 95 -18.57 11.08 15.22
N ASP A 96 -18.77 10.22 16.23
CA ASP A 96 -19.69 10.44 17.34
C ASP A 96 -19.32 11.69 18.17
N GLN A 97 -18.03 11.99 18.25
CA GLN A 97 -17.50 13.19 18.90
C GLN A 97 -17.57 14.45 18.02
N GLY A 98 -18.05 14.34 16.78
CA GLY A 98 -18.20 15.46 15.85
C GLY A 98 -16.92 15.91 15.17
N HIS A 99 -15.88 15.07 15.12
CA HIS A 99 -14.65 15.40 14.41
C HIS A 99 -14.81 15.35 12.89
N ASN A 100 -14.21 16.31 12.21
CA ASN A 100 -13.94 16.20 10.78
C ASN A 100 -12.72 15.28 10.60
N ILE A 101 -12.87 14.18 9.88
CA ILE A 101 -11.84 13.15 9.80
C ILE A 101 -11.20 13.17 8.43
N VAL A 102 -9.88 13.04 8.40
CA VAL A 102 -9.11 12.62 7.23
C VAL A 102 -8.42 11.30 7.51
N LEU A 103 -8.61 10.33 6.65
CA LEU A 103 -7.93 9.05 6.72
C LEU A 103 -6.50 9.20 6.20
N VAL A 104 -5.53 8.64 6.90
CA VAL A 104 -4.12 8.64 6.51
C VAL A 104 -3.64 7.21 6.40
N THR A 105 -3.13 6.82 5.25
CA THR A 105 -2.64 5.46 5.03
C THR A 105 -1.28 5.51 4.35
N THR A 106 -0.33 4.77 4.89
CA THR A 106 0.97 4.54 4.25
C THR A 106 0.91 3.26 3.42
N PHE A 107 1.59 3.24 2.29
CA PHE A 107 1.64 2.07 1.42
C PHE A 107 3.03 1.89 0.80
N SER A 108 3.34 0.68 0.41
CA SER A 108 4.54 0.33 -0.36
C SER A 108 4.16 -0.71 -1.41
N ASN A 109 4.65 -0.54 -2.64
CA ASN A 109 4.36 -1.47 -3.73
C ASN A 109 2.85 -1.75 -3.96
N GLY A 110 2.02 -0.73 -3.81
CA GLY A 110 0.57 -0.84 -3.99
C GLY A 110 -0.18 -1.56 -2.87
N MET A 111 0.48 -1.84 -1.75
CA MET A 111 -0.07 -2.58 -0.62
C MET A 111 0.06 -1.80 0.68
N VAL A 112 -0.92 -1.97 1.56
CA VAL A 112 -0.99 -1.37 2.90
C VAL A 112 -0.68 -2.42 3.96
N GLY A 113 -0.07 -1.98 5.07
CA GLY A 113 0.38 -2.87 6.12
C GLY A 113 1.52 -3.78 5.65
N HIS A 114 1.62 -4.98 6.21
CA HIS A 114 2.63 -5.96 5.81
C HIS A 114 2.34 -6.63 4.45
N GLN A 115 1.93 -5.84 3.44
CA GLN A 115 1.56 -6.27 2.09
C GLN A 115 0.30 -7.15 2.04
N GLU A 116 -0.64 -6.91 2.94
CA GLU A 116 -1.86 -7.74 3.05
C GLU A 116 -3.06 -7.12 2.35
N ILE A 117 -3.15 -5.80 2.28
CA ILE A 117 -4.33 -5.09 1.76
C ILE A 117 -3.95 -4.26 0.53
N PRO A 118 -4.59 -4.48 -0.63
CA PRO A 118 -4.41 -3.62 -1.79
C PRO A 118 -4.88 -2.18 -1.52
N VAL A 119 -4.12 -1.19 -1.99
CA VAL A 119 -4.46 0.24 -1.84
C VAL A 119 -5.85 0.55 -2.41
N GLU A 120 -6.27 -0.11 -3.49
CA GLU A 120 -7.60 0.07 -4.07
C GLU A 120 -8.73 -0.29 -3.09
N THR A 121 -8.48 -1.21 -2.17
CA THR A 121 -9.44 -1.54 -1.11
C THR A 121 -9.59 -0.38 -0.14
N ILE A 122 -8.50 0.24 0.26
CA ILE A 122 -8.50 1.43 1.12
C ILE A 122 -9.22 2.61 0.43
N VAL A 123 -8.93 2.84 -0.85
CA VAL A 123 -9.62 3.89 -1.64
C VAL A 123 -11.13 3.63 -1.71
N ARG A 124 -11.56 2.38 -1.92
CA ARG A 124 -12.99 2.02 -1.90
C ARG A 124 -13.65 2.24 -0.55
N GLN A 125 -12.95 1.91 0.54
CA GLN A 125 -13.44 2.16 1.89
C GLN A 125 -13.62 3.66 2.15
N ALA A 126 -12.62 4.48 1.84
CA ALA A 126 -12.69 5.93 1.99
C ALA A 126 -13.84 6.55 1.18
N LYS A 127 -14.05 6.07 -0.05
CA LYS A 127 -15.19 6.47 -0.89
C LYS A 127 -16.53 6.08 -0.27
N ALA A 128 -16.64 4.86 0.26
CA ALA A 128 -17.87 4.38 0.91
C ALA A 128 -18.20 5.19 2.17
N LEU A 129 -17.18 5.63 2.92
CA LEU A 129 -17.33 6.49 4.09
C LEU A 129 -17.52 7.97 3.73
N ASN A 130 -17.40 8.33 2.45
CA ASN A 130 -17.35 9.72 1.97
C ASN A 130 -16.35 10.59 2.76
N THR A 131 -15.20 10.01 3.09
CA THR A 131 -14.18 10.63 3.95
C THR A 131 -12.91 10.89 3.13
N PRO A 132 -12.25 12.07 3.29
CA PRO A 132 -10.96 12.33 2.68
C PRO A 132 -9.91 11.28 3.03
N LEU A 133 -9.05 10.96 2.06
CA LEU A 133 -7.96 10.00 2.23
C LEU A 133 -6.65 10.56 1.70
N VAL A 134 -5.62 10.50 2.54
CA VAL A 134 -4.23 10.79 2.20
C VAL A 134 -3.47 9.48 2.09
N LEU A 135 -2.95 9.16 0.92
CA LEU A 135 -2.08 8.01 0.69
C LEU A 135 -0.63 8.47 0.62
N ILE A 136 0.21 7.93 1.50
CA ILE A 136 1.62 8.28 1.62
C ILE A 136 2.47 7.09 1.15
N PRO A 137 3.19 7.23 0.03
CA PRO A 137 4.07 6.17 -0.45
C PRO A 137 5.31 6.05 0.44
N LEU A 138 5.68 4.83 0.79
CA LEU A 138 6.91 4.51 1.49
C LEU A 138 7.90 3.88 0.53
N SER A 139 9.10 4.41 0.47
CA SER A 139 10.22 3.80 -0.23
C SER A 139 11.20 3.15 0.75
N SER A 140 11.95 2.15 0.28
CA SER A 140 12.93 1.44 1.10
C SER A 140 14.07 2.32 1.64
N ASN A 141 14.26 3.50 1.05
CA ASN A 141 15.38 4.40 1.35
C ASN A 141 14.98 5.60 2.23
N THR A 142 13.71 5.72 2.63
CA THR A 142 13.23 6.83 3.46
C THR A 142 12.89 6.37 4.86
N ARG A 143 13.15 7.24 5.84
CA ARG A 143 12.73 7.00 7.22
C ARG A 143 11.22 7.22 7.30
N TYR A 144 10.51 6.24 7.83
CA TYR A 144 9.05 6.25 7.99
C TYR A 144 8.52 7.55 8.61
N GLU A 145 9.08 7.91 9.78
CA GLU A 145 8.61 9.07 10.54
C GLU A 145 8.77 10.37 9.74
N VAL A 146 9.93 10.54 9.09
CA VAL A 146 10.22 11.74 8.29
C VAL A 146 9.24 11.85 7.13
N THR A 147 9.05 10.77 6.38
CA THR A 147 8.14 10.75 5.22
C THR A 147 6.69 11.08 5.63
N VAL A 148 6.23 10.52 6.73
CA VAL A 148 4.86 10.76 7.22
C VAL A 148 4.72 12.20 7.72
N ILE A 149 5.66 12.71 8.51
CA ILE A 149 5.62 14.09 9.02
C ILE A 149 5.64 15.10 7.87
N GLU A 150 6.55 14.96 6.92
CA GLU A 150 6.63 15.86 5.75
C GLU A 150 5.35 15.84 4.92
N ALA A 151 4.75 14.66 4.72
CA ALA A 151 3.48 14.52 4.01
C ALA A 151 2.33 15.20 4.75
N LEU A 152 2.23 15.04 6.06
CA LEU A 152 1.19 15.68 6.88
C LEU A 152 1.38 17.20 6.97
N GLN A 153 2.62 17.67 7.13
CA GLN A 153 2.95 19.11 7.15
C GLN A 153 2.57 19.80 5.86
N LYS A 154 2.80 19.15 4.70
CA LYS A 154 2.43 19.67 3.39
C LYS A 154 0.94 20.02 3.29
N TYR A 155 0.09 19.33 4.04
CA TYR A 155 -1.35 19.56 4.07
C TYR A 155 -1.84 20.23 5.36
N GLY A 156 -0.94 20.74 6.21
CA GLY A 156 -1.33 21.42 7.47
C GLY A 156 -2.03 20.50 8.49
N LEU A 157 -1.77 19.20 8.42
CA LEU A 157 -2.36 18.19 9.31
C LEU A 157 -1.53 17.93 10.58
N THR A 158 -0.50 18.70 10.80
CA THR A 158 0.30 18.71 12.04
C THR A 158 0.08 20.02 12.76
N SER A 159 -0.63 19.99 13.84
CA SER A 159 -0.65 21.10 14.83
C SER A 159 0.54 20.98 15.76
#